data_c74a2fb956ee8a1f08d7d510b865b126
#
_entry.id   c74a2fb956ee8a1f08d7d510b865b126
#
_cell.length_a   1.000
_cell.length_b   1.000
_cell.length_c   1.000
_cell.angle_alpha   90.00
_cell.angle_beta   90.00
_cell.angle_gamma   90.00
#
_symmetry.space_group_name_H-M   'P 1'
#
loop_
_entity.id
_entity.type
_entity.pdbx_description
1 polymer ?
#
loop_
_entity_poly.entity_id
_entity_poly.type
_entity_poly.pdbx_seq_one_letter_code
_entity_poly.pdbx_strand_id
1 'polypeptide(L)'
;RVFNKISISLIRFYRYFISPMLGRNCRYFPSCSEYAINIINEYGIFLGAPYIIKRISRCHPFGSFGYDPIPKKKGLPKKCSFVNPAINKVRKVRREVLYKSVAKGLSIYKEDSSKKTKHFGIEVDSKLICVATIIEKNLDLKNDLNGIQIRGMATLESYHNKGYGSLLLSKIIEHVKKQKKIDLIWCNARKNSIQFYINNNFTQYGNEFIIKDIGPHKILYTKI
;
A
#
# COMPACT_ATOMS: atom_id res chain seq x y z
N ARG A 1 14.85 -22.87 12.07
CA ARG A 1 13.43 -23.10 11.74
C ARG A 1 12.65 -23.73 12.91
N VAL A 2 13.26 -24.64 13.67
CA VAL A 2 12.61 -25.30 14.82
C VAL A 2 12.27 -24.28 15.92
N PHE A 3 13.20 -23.41 16.31
CA PHE A 3 12.98 -22.37 17.32
C PHE A 3 11.80 -21.44 17.00
N ASN A 4 11.62 -21.06 15.73
CA ASN A 4 10.47 -20.25 15.33
C ASN A 4 9.14 -20.97 15.54
N LYS A 5 9.07 -22.28 15.23
CA LYS A 5 7.86 -23.08 15.43
C LYS A 5 7.52 -23.22 16.92
N ILE A 6 8.52 -23.48 17.76
CA ILE A 6 8.35 -23.59 19.22
C ILE A 6 7.84 -22.25 19.78
N SER A 7 8.47 -21.13 19.43
CA SER A 7 8.05 -19.80 19.90
C SER A 7 6.63 -19.45 19.48
N ILE A 8 6.26 -19.74 18.23
CA ILE A 8 4.89 -19.52 17.74
C ILE A 8 3.89 -20.39 18.49
N SER A 9 4.24 -21.65 18.76
CA SER A 9 3.38 -22.58 19.54
C SER A 9 3.14 -22.07 20.96
N LEU A 10 4.18 -21.57 21.63
CA LEU A 10 4.07 -20.99 22.96
C LEU A 10 3.18 -19.74 22.98
N ILE A 11 3.33 -18.86 21.97
CA ILE A 11 2.48 -17.66 21.87
C ILE A 11 1.02 -18.04 21.58
N ARG A 12 0.77 -19.05 20.76
CA ARG A 12 -0.59 -19.58 20.52
C ARG A 12 -1.19 -20.19 21.78
N PHE A 13 -0.42 -20.96 22.54
CA PHE A 13 -0.83 -21.50 23.83
C PHE A 13 -1.23 -20.39 24.81
N TYR A 14 -0.37 -19.38 24.97
CA TYR A 14 -0.67 -18.19 25.77
C TYR A 14 -1.98 -17.52 25.33
N ARG A 15 -2.16 -17.32 24.01
CA ARG A 15 -3.36 -16.68 23.46
C ARG A 15 -4.63 -17.47 23.71
N TYR A 16 -4.55 -18.79 23.70
CA TYR A 16 -5.73 -19.65 23.81
C TYR A 16 -6.12 -19.94 25.26
N PHE A 17 -5.14 -20.11 26.14
CA PHE A 17 -5.38 -20.51 27.52
C PHE A 17 -5.27 -19.38 28.54
N ILE A 18 -4.33 -18.47 28.37
CA ILE A 18 -4.02 -17.43 29.36
C ILE A 18 -4.69 -16.10 29.03
N SER A 19 -4.62 -15.66 27.79
CA SER A 19 -5.15 -14.35 27.35
C SER A 19 -6.65 -14.16 27.58
N PRO A 20 -7.54 -15.17 27.43
CA PRO A 20 -8.95 -15.02 27.75
C PRO A 20 -9.23 -14.74 29.23
N MET A 21 -8.39 -15.30 30.12
CA MET A 21 -8.53 -15.13 31.59
C MET A 21 -8.10 -13.72 32.04
N LEU A 22 -7.18 -13.08 31.30
CA LEU A 22 -6.67 -11.72 31.60
C LEU A 22 -7.52 -10.60 30.98
N GLY A 23 -8.54 -10.95 30.19
CA GLY A 23 -9.40 -9.99 29.50
C GLY A 23 -8.76 -9.36 28.23
N ARG A 24 -9.56 -8.53 27.52
CA ARG A 24 -9.12 -7.86 26.27
C ARG A 24 -8.31 -6.60 26.56
N ASN A 25 -7.11 -6.73 27.08
CA ASN A 25 -6.27 -5.60 27.49
C ASN A 25 -5.30 -5.09 26.40
N CYS A 26 -5.33 -5.64 25.19
CA CYS A 26 -4.42 -5.20 24.14
C CYS A 26 -4.91 -3.90 23.51
N ARG A 27 -4.09 -2.85 23.61
CA ARG A 27 -4.39 -1.48 23.13
C ARG A 27 -4.05 -1.25 21.67
N TYR A 28 -3.40 -2.22 21.04
CA TYR A 28 -2.95 -2.11 19.66
C TYR A 28 -3.67 -3.08 18.74
N PHE A 29 -3.78 -2.70 17.47
CA PHE A 29 -4.21 -3.58 16.40
C PHE A 29 -3.09 -3.72 15.34
N PRO A 30 -2.74 -4.96 14.94
CA PRO A 30 -3.11 -6.26 15.50
C PRO A 30 -2.64 -6.42 16.97
N SER A 31 -3.21 -7.39 17.69
CA SER A 31 -2.84 -7.63 19.10
C SER A 31 -1.36 -7.95 19.25
N CYS A 32 -0.79 -7.73 20.45
CA CYS A 32 0.66 -7.96 20.68
C CYS A 32 1.09 -9.39 20.38
N SER A 33 0.25 -10.38 20.70
CA SER A 33 0.50 -11.78 20.38
C SER A 33 0.43 -12.08 18.87
N GLU A 34 -0.51 -11.47 18.16
CA GLU A 34 -0.63 -11.61 16.72
C GLU A 34 0.52 -10.91 15.98
N TYR A 35 0.89 -9.74 16.45
CA TYR A 35 2.08 -9.03 15.98
C TYR A 35 3.34 -9.88 16.16
N ALA A 36 3.53 -10.51 17.34
CA ALA A 36 4.68 -11.35 17.61
C ALA A 36 4.74 -12.58 16.69
N ILE A 37 3.62 -13.27 16.49
CA ILE A 37 3.54 -14.41 15.56
C ILE A 37 3.95 -13.98 14.14
N ASN A 38 3.44 -12.86 13.67
CA ASN A 38 3.70 -12.38 12.33
C ASN A 38 5.16 -11.90 12.18
N ILE A 39 5.72 -11.23 13.20
CA ILE A 39 7.13 -10.84 13.21
C ILE A 39 8.04 -12.09 13.17
N ILE A 40 7.73 -13.13 13.94
CA ILE A 40 8.52 -14.36 13.93
C ILE A 40 8.45 -15.06 12.58
N ASN A 41 7.29 -15.05 11.91
CA ASN A 41 7.14 -15.60 10.56
C ASN A 41 7.97 -14.84 9.53
N GLU A 42 8.02 -13.50 9.61
CA GLU A 42 8.72 -12.65 8.65
C GLU A 42 10.22 -12.57 8.91
N TYR A 43 10.64 -12.39 10.16
CA TYR A 43 12.02 -12.06 10.54
C TYR A 43 12.73 -13.22 11.24
N GLY A 44 12.01 -14.22 11.72
CA GLY A 44 12.51 -15.19 12.67
C GLY A 44 12.60 -14.62 14.09
N ILE A 45 12.75 -15.52 15.09
CA ILE A 45 12.74 -15.11 16.50
C ILE A 45 13.90 -14.17 16.85
N PHE A 46 15.11 -14.43 16.37
CA PHE A 46 16.30 -13.64 16.74
C PHE A 46 16.25 -12.20 16.18
N LEU A 47 15.91 -12.01 14.92
CA LEU A 47 15.81 -10.68 14.32
C LEU A 47 14.49 -9.99 14.67
N GLY A 48 13.47 -10.78 15.02
CA GLY A 48 12.15 -10.26 15.39
C GLY A 48 12.04 -9.81 16.84
N ALA A 49 12.85 -10.38 17.74
CA ALA A 49 12.79 -10.09 19.17
C ALA A 49 12.83 -8.60 19.53
N PRO A 50 13.71 -7.76 18.96
CA PRO A 50 13.73 -6.31 19.27
C PRO A 50 12.39 -5.62 18.94
N TYR A 51 11.73 -5.99 17.84
CA TYR A 51 10.44 -5.44 17.46
C TYR A 51 9.33 -5.85 18.43
N ILE A 52 9.34 -7.11 18.87
CA ILE A 52 8.38 -7.66 19.83
C ILE A 52 8.55 -6.97 21.18
N ILE A 53 9.77 -6.86 21.68
CA ILE A 53 10.09 -6.19 22.95
C ILE A 53 9.65 -4.73 22.90
N LYS A 54 10.02 -3.99 21.86
CA LYS A 54 9.63 -2.59 21.66
C LYS A 54 8.11 -2.41 21.61
N ARG A 55 7.37 -3.38 21.08
CA ARG A 55 5.91 -3.35 21.05
C ARG A 55 5.32 -3.57 22.43
N ILE A 56 5.80 -4.58 23.14
CA ILE A 56 5.33 -4.91 24.49
C ILE A 56 5.64 -3.78 25.47
N SER A 57 6.81 -3.18 25.39
CA SER A 57 7.22 -2.04 26.24
C SER A 57 6.37 -0.78 26.04
N ARG A 58 5.63 -0.67 24.94
CA ARG A 58 4.68 0.43 24.69
C ARG A 58 3.23 0.06 25.07
N CYS A 59 2.96 -1.23 25.29
CA CYS A 59 1.61 -1.73 25.59
C CYS A 59 1.37 -1.76 27.11
N HIS A 60 1.38 -0.58 27.75
CA HIS A 60 1.08 -0.38 29.17
C HIS A 60 0.01 0.72 29.34
N PRO A 61 -0.62 0.85 30.53
CA PRO A 61 -1.72 1.80 30.74
C PRO A 61 -1.42 3.26 30.38
N PHE A 62 -0.18 3.68 30.51
CA PHE A 62 0.27 5.04 30.18
C PHE A 62 0.97 5.13 28.81
N GLY A 63 0.99 4.02 28.03
CA GLY A 63 1.61 3.94 26.72
C GLY A 63 0.69 4.36 25.59
N SER A 64 1.24 4.41 24.37
CA SER A 64 0.49 4.68 23.15
C SER A 64 -0.44 3.52 22.79
N PHE A 65 -1.43 3.81 21.94
CA PHE A 65 -2.41 2.84 21.43
C PHE A 65 -2.68 3.11 19.96
N GLY A 66 -3.29 2.16 19.26
CA GLY A 66 -3.71 2.32 17.87
C GLY A 66 -3.21 1.25 16.92
N TYR A 67 -3.23 1.57 15.62
CA TYR A 67 -2.79 0.68 14.57
C TYR A 67 -1.27 0.78 14.38
N ASP A 68 -0.57 -0.33 14.66
CA ASP A 68 0.88 -0.45 14.48
C ASP A 68 1.18 -1.74 13.70
N PRO A 69 1.19 -1.66 12.37
CA PRO A 69 1.40 -2.82 11.52
C PRO A 69 2.82 -3.36 11.65
N ILE A 70 2.97 -4.64 11.29
CA ILE A 70 4.28 -5.28 11.22
C ILE A 70 5.16 -4.48 10.26
N PRO A 71 6.36 -4.07 10.67
CA PRO A 71 7.31 -3.49 9.75
C PRO A 71 7.60 -4.53 8.66
N LYS A 72 7.24 -4.26 7.42
CA LYS A 72 7.57 -5.17 6.32
C LYS A 72 9.08 -5.29 6.26
N LYS A 73 9.60 -6.53 6.11
CA LYS A 73 11.00 -6.73 5.75
C LYS A 73 11.28 -5.79 4.57
N LYS A 74 11.96 -4.71 4.84
CA LYS A 74 12.64 -3.95 3.81
C LYS A 74 13.77 -4.84 3.32
N GLY A 75 13.46 -5.82 2.50
CA GLY A 75 14.40 -6.19 1.47
C GLY A 75 14.62 -4.88 0.74
N LEU A 76 15.74 -4.22 1.03
CA LEU A 76 16.14 -3.05 0.24
C LEU A 76 15.98 -3.46 -1.21
N PRO A 77 15.14 -2.77 -1.98
CA PRO A 77 15.03 -3.08 -3.37
C PRO A 77 16.44 -3.04 -3.94
N LYS A 78 16.84 -4.07 -4.67
CA LYS A 78 18.00 -4.02 -5.58
C LYS A 78 17.97 -2.64 -6.19
N LYS A 79 19.11 -2.02 -6.42
CA LYS A 79 19.26 -0.66 -6.96
C LYS A 79 18.09 -0.31 -7.88
N CYS A 80 17.11 0.44 -7.35
CA CYS A 80 15.90 0.80 -8.07
C CYS A 80 15.94 2.31 -8.37
N SER A 81 15.46 2.69 -9.53
CA SER A 81 15.35 4.08 -9.96
C SER A 81 13.89 4.50 -10.11
N PHE A 82 13.58 5.71 -9.66
CA PHE A 82 12.32 6.38 -9.95
C PHE A 82 12.47 7.10 -11.30
N VAL A 83 11.59 6.79 -12.25
CA VAL A 83 11.70 7.22 -13.63
C VAL A 83 10.38 7.79 -14.16
N ASN A 84 10.47 8.58 -15.23
CA ASN A 84 9.34 9.02 -16.04
C ASN A 84 9.31 8.22 -17.35
N PRO A 85 8.65 7.05 -17.35
CA PRO A 85 8.70 6.15 -18.48
C PRO A 85 7.85 6.65 -19.65
N ALA A 86 8.26 6.32 -20.87
CA ALA A 86 7.46 6.55 -22.07
C ALA A 86 6.14 5.79 -21.99
N ILE A 87 5.06 6.36 -22.55
CA ILE A 87 3.70 5.85 -22.43
C ILE A 87 3.52 4.41 -22.95
N ASN A 88 4.23 4.02 -23.99
CA ASN A 88 4.20 2.66 -24.52
C ASN A 88 4.67 1.62 -23.49
N LYS A 89 5.72 1.92 -22.71
CA LYS A 89 6.21 1.06 -21.61
C LYS A 89 5.17 1.00 -20.47
N VAL A 90 4.54 2.13 -20.13
CA VAL A 90 3.48 2.20 -19.10
C VAL A 90 2.29 1.33 -19.49
N ARG A 91 1.82 1.44 -20.74
CA ARG A 91 0.70 0.64 -21.29
C ARG A 91 1.00 -0.86 -21.26
N LYS A 92 2.25 -1.24 -21.54
CA LYS A 92 2.68 -2.65 -21.47
C LYS A 92 2.49 -3.22 -20.05
N VAL A 93 2.99 -2.52 -19.01
CA VAL A 93 2.85 -2.95 -17.62
C VAL A 93 1.39 -2.93 -17.17
N ARG A 94 0.62 -1.88 -17.50
CA ARG A 94 -0.81 -1.83 -17.20
C ARG A 94 -1.56 -3.01 -17.80
N ARG A 95 -1.29 -3.34 -19.06
CA ARG A 95 -1.95 -4.45 -19.76
C ARG A 95 -1.64 -5.78 -19.09
N GLU A 96 -0.39 -6.02 -18.77
CA GLU A 96 0.05 -7.27 -18.14
C GLU A 96 -0.59 -7.48 -16.75
N VAL A 97 -0.77 -6.40 -15.97
CA VAL A 97 -1.21 -6.49 -14.57
C VAL A 97 -2.71 -6.26 -14.42
N LEU A 98 -3.24 -5.20 -15.03
CA LEU A 98 -4.62 -4.75 -14.77
C LEU A 98 -5.64 -5.30 -15.77
N TYR A 99 -5.20 -5.68 -16.97
CA TYR A 99 -6.08 -5.99 -18.11
C TYR A 99 -5.69 -7.30 -18.79
N LYS A 100 -5.04 -8.23 -18.10
CA LYS A 100 -4.56 -9.52 -18.62
C LYS A 100 -5.69 -10.35 -19.24
N SER A 101 -6.88 -10.31 -18.64
CA SER A 101 -8.08 -11.08 -19.03
C SER A 101 -9.18 -10.23 -19.69
N VAL A 102 -8.91 -8.97 -20.03
CA VAL A 102 -9.92 -8.02 -20.51
C VAL A 102 -9.52 -7.48 -21.91
N ALA A 103 -10.47 -6.89 -22.63
CA ALA A 103 -10.30 -6.39 -24.00
C ALA A 103 -9.07 -5.45 -24.15
N LYS A 104 -8.38 -5.57 -25.29
CA LYS A 104 -7.07 -4.90 -25.55
C LYS A 104 -7.08 -3.37 -25.40
N GLY A 105 -8.21 -2.69 -25.53
CA GLY A 105 -8.32 -1.23 -25.50
C GLY A 105 -8.29 -0.60 -24.10
N LEU A 106 -8.62 -1.35 -23.04
CA LEU A 106 -8.80 -0.79 -21.68
C LEU A 106 -7.51 -0.31 -21.01
N SER A 107 -6.36 -0.74 -21.49
CA SER A 107 -5.05 -0.26 -20.97
C SER A 107 -4.65 1.12 -21.50
N ILE A 108 -5.41 1.66 -22.46
CA ILE A 108 -5.18 2.96 -23.10
C ILE A 108 -6.20 3.95 -22.54
N TYR A 109 -5.75 4.96 -21.86
CA TYR A 109 -6.62 6.04 -21.35
C TYR A 109 -6.60 7.21 -22.33
N LYS A 110 -7.76 7.84 -22.54
CA LYS A 110 -7.89 9.02 -23.44
C LYS A 110 -6.93 10.13 -23.05
N GLU A 111 -6.68 10.29 -21.76
CA GLU A 111 -5.84 11.33 -21.20
C GLU A 111 -4.35 11.02 -21.24
N ASP A 112 -3.94 9.80 -21.63
CA ASP A 112 -2.52 9.39 -21.65
C ASP A 112 -1.62 10.31 -22.47
N SER A 113 -2.14 10.95 -23.53
CA SER A 113 -1.41 11.86 -24.41
C SER A 113 -1.58 13.35 -24.05
N SER A 114 -2.29 13.66 -22.96
CA SER A 114 -2.49 15.03 -22.50
C SER A 114 -1.21 15.60 -21.88
N LYS A 115 -0.91 16.89 -22.13
CA LYS A 115 0.18 17.63 -21.46
C LYS A 115 0.01 17.70 -19.92
N LYS A 116 -1.22 17.55 -19.42
CA LYS A 116 -1.54 17.53 -17.98
C LYS A 116 -1.34 16.14 -17.33
N THR A 117 -0.93 15.16 -18.11
CA THR A 117 -0.72 13.79 -17.64
C THR A 117 0.75 13.51 -17.47
N LYS A 118 1.14 12.95 -16.33
CA LYS A 118 2.51 12.51 -16.07
C LYS A 118 2.52 11.03 -15.70
N HIS A 119 3.53 10.34 -16.23
CA HIS A 119 3.73 8.91 -15.99
C HIS A 119 4.95 8.72 -15.11
N PHE A 120 4.81 7.87 -14.09
CA PHE A 120 5.87 7.53 -13.16
C PHE A 120 6.07 6.03 -13.08
N GLY A 121 7.27 5.62 -12.78
CA GLY A 121 7.60 4.21 -12.62
C GLY A 121 8.80 3.95 -11.73
N ILE A 122 8.93 2.68 -11.35
CA ILE A 122 10.12 2.14 -10.71
C ILE A 122 10.76 1.14 -11.68
N GLU A 123 12.03 1.34 -11.96
CA GLU A 123 12.87 0.38 -12.67
C GLU A 123 13.80 -0.35 -11.70
N VAL A 124 13.96 -1.64 -11.93
CA VAL A 124 14.93 -2.52 -11.25
C VAL A 124 15.68 -3.29 -12.33
N ASP A 125 16.99 -3.24 -12.30
CA ASP A 125 17.86 -3.88 -13.31
C ASP A 125 17.40 -3.51 -14.76
N SER A 126 17.15 -2.21 -15.01
CA SER A 126 16.66 -1.64 -16.29
C SER A 126 15.28 -2.16 -16.75
N LYS A 127 14.58 -2.90 -15.92
CA LYS A 127 13.20 -3.36 -16.18
C LYS A 127 12.19 -2.48 -15.44
N LEU A 128 11.22 -1.93 -16.16
CA LEU A 128 10.10 -1.20 -15.57
C LEU A 128 9.15 -2.18 -14.89
N ILE A 129 9.07 -2.12 -13.56
CA ILE A 129 8.36 -3.11 -12.74
C ILE A 129 7.08 -2.58 -12.08
N CYS A 130 7.02 -1.27 -11.90
CA CYS A 130 5.87 -0.63 -11.28
C CYS A 130 5.58 0.69 -12.01
N VAL A 131 4.33 1.01 -12.25
CA VAL A 131 3.89 2.22 -12.94
C VAL A 131 2.69 2.86 -12.28
N ALA A 132 2.54 4.17 -12.45
CA ALA A 132 1.34 4.91 -12.13
C ALA A 132 1.25 6.14 -13.04
N THR A 133 0.04 6.64 -13.26
CA THR A 133 -0.20 7.87 -13.99
C THR A 133 -0.93 8.85 -13.09
N ILE A 134 -0.55 10.11 -13.14
CA ILE A 134 -1.27 11.19 -12.49
C ILE A 134 -1.89 12.13 -13.52
N ILE A 135 -3.06 12.66 -13.18
CA ILE A 135 -3.82 13.59 -14.00
C ILE A 135 -4.34 14.70 -13.08
N GLU A 136 -4.23 15.96 -13.51
CA GLU A 136 -4.91 17.06 -12.83
C GLU A 136 -6.43 16.89 -13.00
N LYS A 137 -7.07 16.52 -11.93
CA LYS A 137 -8.52 16.30 -11.86
C LYS A 137 -9.01 16.46 -10.44
N ASN A 138 -9.93 17.41 -10.24
CA ASN A 138 -10.56 17.62 -8.94
C ASN A 138 -11.44 16.43 -8.57
N LEU A 139 -11.57 16.19 -7.28
CA LEU A 139 -12.54 15.26 -6.71
C LEU A 139 -13.73 16.12 -6.26
N ASP A 140 -14.95 15.70 -6.62
CA ASP A 140 -16.20 16.32 -6.15
C ASP A 140 -16.37 16.11 -4.63
N LEU A 141 -15.60 16.85 -3.88
CA LEU A 141 -15.79 17.10 -2.46
C LEU A 141 -16.54 18.43 -2.35
N LYS A 142 -17.35 18.60 -1.29
CA LYS A 142 -18.13 19.83 -1.04
C LYS A 142 -17.29 21.14 -1.01
N ASN A 143 -15.99 21.08 -1.22
CA ASN A 143 -15.06 22.20 -1.26
C ASN A 143 -14.30 22.18 -2.60
N ASP A 144 -14.07 23.35 -3.18
CA ASP A 144 -13.28 23.55 -4.42
C ASP A 144 -11.79 23.25 -4.19
N LEU A 145 -11.46 21.97 -3.96
CA LEU A 145 -10.09 21.53 -3.72
C LEU A 145 -9.44 21.11 -5.05
N ASN A 146 -8.24 21.63 -5.29
CA ASN A 146 -7.44 21.24 -6.44
C ASN A 146 -6.89 19.82 -6.22
N GLY A 147 -7.28 18.91 -7.10
CA GLY A 147 -6.99 17.48 -6.96
C GLY A 147 -6.09 16.93 -8.06
N ILE A 148 -5.33 15.90 -7.68
CA ILE A 148 -4.64 15.03 -8.63
C ILE A 148 -5.20 13.62 -8.49
N GLN A 149 -5.63 13.04 -9.62
CA GLN A 149 -6.05 11.67 -9.69
C GLN A 149 -4.88 10.74 -10.04
N ILE A 150 -4.64 9.71 -9.23
CA ILE A 150 -3.77 8.59 -9.59
C ILE A 150 -4.59 7.55 -10.35
N ARG A 151 -4.10 7.12 -11.50
CA ARG A 151 -4.73 6.10 -12.36
C ARG A 151 -3.72 5.05 -12.80
N GLY A 152 -4.23 3.85 -13.09
CA GLY A 152 -3.46 2.76 -13.68
C GLY A 152 -2.21 2.39 -12.90
N MET A 153 -2.28 2.44 -11.57
CA MET A 153 -1.20 1.98 -10.73
C MET A 153 -1.09 0.46 -10.81
N ALA A 154 0.06 -0.03 -11.19
CA ALA A 154 0.30 -1.44 -11.44
C ALA A 154 1.72 -1.84 -11.08
N THR A 155 1.89 -2.99 -10.44
CA THR A 155 3.20 -3.60 -10.15
C THR A 155 3.19 -5.01 -10.71
N LEU A 156 4.24 -5.40 -11.42
CA LEU A 156 4.39 -6.76 -11.97
C LEU A 156 4.29 -7.79 -10.85
N GLU A 157 3.63 -8.92 -11.12
CA GLU A 157 3.29 -9.93 -10.12
C GLU A 157 4.52 -10.47 -9.37
N SER A 158 5.62 -10.72 -10.08
CA SER A 158 6.90 -11.15 -9.50
C SER A 158 7.53 -10.16 -8.52
N TYR A 159 7.02 -8.93 -8.47
CA TYR A 159 7.47 -7.85 -7.59
C TYR A 159 6.41 -7.43 -6.55
N HIS A 160 5.29 -8.15 -6.46
CA HIS A 160 4.28 -7.91 -5.44
C HIS A 160 4.85 -8.12 -4.03
N ASN A 161 4.24 -7.45 -3.06
CA ASN A 161 4.58 -7.53 -1.62
C ASN A 161 6.03 -7.19 -1.25
N LYS A 162 6.82 -6.62 -2.18
CA LYS A 162 8.20 -6.16 -1.98
C LYS A 162 8.32 -4.65 -1.70
N GLY A 163 7.19 -3.95 -1.53
CA GLY A 163 7.18 -2.53 -1.17
C GLY A 163 7.30 -1.54 -2.35
N TYR A 164 7.49 -2.00 -3.60
CA TYR A 164 7.68 -1.11 -4.76
C TYR A 164 6.45 -0.23 -5.05
N GLY A 165 5.24 -0.74 -4.86
CA GLY A 165 4.02 0.05 -5.00
C GLY A 165 3.98 1.22 -4.00
N SER A 166 4.25 0.97 -2.72
CA SER A 166 4.30 2.02 -1.69
C SER A 166 5.45 3.00 -1.95
N LEU A 167 6.60 2.52 -2.44
CA LEU A 167 7.71 3.39 -2.83
C LEU A 167 7.32 4.32 -3.99
N LEU A 168 6.67 3.80 -5.04
CA LEU A 168 6.19 4.61 -6.15
C LEU A 168 5.18 5.65 -5.67
N LEU A 169 4.22 5.24 -4.86
CA LEU A 169 3.19 6.12 -4.33
C LEU A 169 3.78 7.24 -3.46
N SER A 170 4.74 6.94 -2.57
CA SER A 170 5.42 7.95 -1.76
C SER A 170 6.20 8.95 -2.60
N LYS A 171 6.87 8.50 -3.67
CA LYS A 171 7.59 9.38 -4.60
C LYS A 171 6.65 10.27 -5.42
N ILE A 172 5.47 9.78 -5.79
CA ILE A 172 4.44 10.59 -6.43
C ILE A 172 3.92 11.65 -5.47
N ILE A 173 3.61 11.29 -4.22
CA ILE A 173 3.17 12.24 -3.20
C ILE A 173 4.23 13.31 -2.96
N GLU A 174 5.49 12.93 -2.84
CA GLU A 174 6.62 13.86 -2.71
C GLU A 174 6.72 14.81 -3.92
N HIS A 175 6.53 14.29 -5.14
CA HIS A 175 6.53 15.08 -6.36
C HIS A 175 5.37 16.09 -6.39
N VAL A 176 4.17 15.67 -5.97
CA VAL A 176 2.97 16.52 -5.95
C VAL A 176 3.05 17.59 -4.86
N LYS A 177 3.58 17.27 -3.68
CA LYS A 177 3.81 18.25 -2.60
C LYS A 177 4.67 19.45 -3.01
N LYS A 178 5.56 19.29 -3.99
CA LYS A 178 6.33 20.39 -4.54
C LYS A 178 5.50 21.35 -5.39
N GLN A 179 4.28 20.96 -5.76
CA GLN A 179 3.34 21.78 -6.53
C GLN A 179 2.41 22.51 -5.55
N LYS A 180 2.73 23.75 -5.18
CA LYS A 180 2.05 24.54 -4.14
C LYS A 180 0.53 24.77 -4.31
N LYS A 181 -0.08 24.26 -5.40
CA LYS A 181 -1.50 24.48 -5.74
C LYS A 181 -2.39 23.24 -5.58
N ILE A 182 -1.85 22.13 -5.07
CA ILE A 182 -2.58 20.87 -4.98
C ILE A 182 -2.92 20.59 -3.53
N ASP A 183 -4.19 20.36 -3.25
CA ASP A 183 -4.72 20.14 -1.91
C ASP A 183 -4.87 18.66 -1.56
N LEU A 184 -5.12 17.82 -2.59
CA LEU A 184 -5.32 16.38 -2.38
C LEU A 184 -4.88 15.51 -3.56
N ILE A 185 -4.59 14.26 -3.24
CA ILE A 185 -4.41 13.18 -4.21
C ILE A 185 -5.50 12.14 -3.99
N TRP A 186 -6.08 11.62 -5.07
CA TRP A 186 -7.14 10.64 -4.99
C TRP A 186 -7.05 9.57 -6.09
N CYS A 187 -7.76 8.47 -5.90
CA CYS A 187 -7.82 7.39 -6.88
C CYS A 187 -9.16 6.63 -6.83
N ASN A 188 -9.50 5.97 -7.92
CA ASN A 188 -10.51 4.90 -7.95
C ASN A 188 -9.78 3.57 -7.72
N ALA A 189 -9.81 3.07 -6.51
CA ALA A 189 -9.16 1.81 -6.16
C ALA A 189 -10.10 0.63 -6.41
N ARG A 190 -9.61 -0.43 -7.07
CA ARG A 190 -10.31 -1.72 -7.14
C ARG A 190 -10.48 -2.28 -5.73
N LYS A 191 -11.54 -3.02 -5.48
CA LYS A 191 -11.84 -3.64 -4.18
C LYS A 191 -10.61 -4.32 -3.54
N ASN A 192 -9.87 -5.09 -4.33
CA ASN A 192 -8.67 -5.80 -3.86
C ASN A 192 -7.47 -4.88 -3.54
N SER A 193 -7.52 -3.61 -3.95
CA SER A 193 -6.44 -2.64 -3.74
C SER A 193 -6.75 -1.62 -2.65
N ILE A 194 -7.95 -1.63 -2.08
CA ILE A 194 -8.38 -0.65 -1.05
C ILE A 194 -7.41 -0.68 0.13
N GLN A 195 -7.09 -1.85 0.65
CA GLN A 195 -6.21 -1.99 1.81
C GLN A 195 -4.79 -1.48 1.55
N PHE A 196 -4.29 -1.60 0.31
CA PHE A 196 -3.01 -1.04 -0.08
C PHE A 196 -2.99 0.49 0.11
N TYR A 197 -4.03 1.19 -0.34
CA TYR A 197 -4.11 2.65 -0.20
C TYR A 197 -4.33 3.08 1.26
N ILE A 198 -5.16 2.36 2.02
CA ILE A 198 -5.34 2.62 3.47
C ILE A 198 -4.00 2.50 4.20
N ASN A 199 -3.20 1.47 3.91
CA ASN A 199 -1.87 1.28 4.48
C ASN A 199 -0.86 2.38 4.06
N ASN A 200 -1.19 3.19 3.06
CA ASN A 200 -0.42 4.34 2.61
C ASN A 200 -1.10 5.68 2.95
N ASN A 201 -1.91 5.71 4.02
CA ASN A 201 -2.57 6.91 4.59
C ASN A 201 -3.64 7.54 3.69
N PHE A 202 -4.31 6.74 2.85
CA PHE A 202 -5.49 7.18 2.13
C PHE A 202 -6.75 6.87 2.92
N THR A 203 -7.71 7.76 2.86
CA THR A 203 -9.05 7.63 3.47
C THR A 203 -10.08 7.29 2.40
N GLN A 204 -11.04 6.45 2.71
CA GLN A 204 -12.15 6.11 1.82
C GLN A 204 -13.16 7.26 1.76
N TYR A 205 -13.78 7.44 0.59
CA TYR A 205 -14.81 8.44 0.36
C TYR A 205 -15.98 7.88 -0.46
N GLY A 206 -17.19 8.30 -0.11
CA GLY A 206 -18.41 7.93 -0.82
C GLY A 206 -18.76 6.44 -0.74
N ASN A 207 -19.65 5.98 -1.63
CA ASN A 207 -20.07 4.59 -1.75
C ASN A 207 -19.20 3.80 -2.73
N GLU A 208 -19.26 2.47 -2.68
CA GLU A 208 -18.70 1.59 -3.71
C GLU A 208 -19.47 1.78 -5.02
N PHE A 209 -18.79 1.77 -6.15
CA PHE A 209 -19.39 1.90 -7.49
C PHE A 209 -18.75 0.93 -8.47
N ILE A 210 -19.48 0.62 -9.53
CA ILE A 210 -19.04 -0.35 -10.54
C ILE A 210 -18.50 0.41 -11.76
N ILE A 211 -17.26 0.11 -12.15
CA ILE A 211 -16.75 0.49 -13.46
C ILE A 211 -17.00 -0.67 -14.43
N LYS A 212 -17.74 -0.39 -15.52
CA LYS A 212 -18.07 -1.37 -16.56
C LYS A 212 -16.80 -2.09 -17.02
N ASP A 213 -16.89 -3.40 -17.19
CA ASP A 213 -15.81 -4.31 -17.64
C ASP A 213 -14.60 -4.43 -16.68
N ILE A 214 -14.61 -3.73 -15.54
CA ILE A 214 -13.49 -3.75 -14.58
C ILE A 214 -13.95 -4.23 -13.19
N GLY A 215 -15.19 -3.90 -12.79
CA GLY A 215 -15.77 -4.34 -11.52
C GLY A 215 -15.84 -3.25 -10.43
N PRO A 216 -15.99 -3.65 -9.15
CA PRO A 216 -16.23 -2.72 -8.05
C PRO A 216 -15.01 -1.89 -7.67
N HIS A 217 -15.25 -0.61 -7.44
CA HIS A 217 -14.27 0.41 -7.07
C HIS A 217 -14.75 1.25 -5.90
N LYS A 218 -13.80 1.84 -5.20
CA LYS A 218 -14.00 2.81 -4.13
C LYS A 218 -13.10 4.02 -4.37
N ILE A 219 -13.60 5.22 -4.08
CA ILE A 219 -12.74 6.41 -4.07
C ILE A 219 -11.92 6.40 -2.78
N LEU A 220 -10.62 6.64 -2.91
CA LEU A 220 -9.73 6.91 -1.79
C LEU A 220 -8.93 8.19 -2.07
N TYR A 221 -8.68 8.96 -1.02
CA TYR A 221 -7.92 10.21 -1.12
C TYR A 221 -7.02 10.43 0.09
N THR A 222 -6.03 11.28 -0.07
CA THR A 222 -5.20 11.83 1.00
C THR A 222 -4.98 13.33 0.76
N LYS A 223 -5.01 14.13 1.83
CA LYS A 223 -4.63 15.55 1.76
C LYS A 223 -3.12 15.68 1.68
N ILE A 224 -2.63 16.77 1.05
CA ILE A 224 -1.20 17.03 0.79
C ILE A 224 -0.64 18.00 1.84
#